data_d68dae9f9277a5471f62ceb0325e2f72
#
_entry.id   d68dae9f9277a5471f62ceb0325e2f72
#
_cell.length_a   1.000
_cell.length_b   1.000
_cell.length_c   1.000
_cell.angle_alpha   90.00
_cell.angle_beta   90.00
_cell.angle_gamma   90.00
#
_symmetry.space_group_name_H-M   'P 1'
#
loop_
_entity.id
_entity.type
_entity.pdbx_description
1 polymer ?
#
loop_
_entity_poly.entity_id
_entity_poly.type
_entity_poly.pdbx_seq_one_letter_code
_entity_poly.pdbx_strand_id
1 'polypeptide(L)'
;MNALREECQQLRDELIALRREFHRAPELGLHEYHTAARIERELDRCGIPHERVGETAVVGHLTGNGNGSGLVVLRADIDALPIQETNDVPYRSQTPGMMHACGHDAHTTCLLGAAKVLSAHRADFGGEVRFLFQPAEEIGQGARPLIAAGMLDGAQRVFGLHTASDLPAGTVGVKPGANNAGVDHFIIRIHGKSAHVSTPQLGVDALYIASELVVALQSIVTRMTSPVEPVLIGVGKLNAGAAYNAVAETAVLEGTTRMFSPESRAHLRETINAAAAHISALYGGTAEVEWDDFATPLTNDAGVCGEVERVANALGIPTTANRALSLSGDDFAEYLLQTKGAYAYLGTANPKKPHTCISNHRGDFDIDEETLPLGAALYAAYALSVLDPQFAK
;
A
#
# COMPACT_ATOMS: atom_id res chain seq x y z
N MET A 1 -13.99 25.04 -6.74
CA MET A 1 -14.01 23.96 -5.72
C MET A 1 -15.42 23.45 -5.43
N ASN A 2 -16.39 24.30 -4.98
CA ASN A 2 -17.75 23.81 -4.67
C ASN A 2 -18.47 23.18 -5.87
N ALA A 3 -18.39 23.79 -7.07
CA ALA A 3 -18.97 23.21 -8.28
C ALA A 3 -18.41 21.82 -8.60
N LEU A 4 -17.08 21.64 -8.50
CA LEU A 4 -16.42 20.35 -8.72
C LEU A 4 -16.89 19.28 -7.73
N ARG A 5 -17.05 19.65 -6.45
CA ARG A 5 -17.62 18.77 -5.43
C ARG A 5 -19.06 18.37 -5.75
N GLU A 6 -19.88 19.32 -6.20
CA GLU A 6 -21.26 19.05 -6.60
C GLU A 6 -21.34 18.14 -7.82
N GLU A 7 -20.47 18.32 -8.81
CA GLU A 7 -20.37 17.43 -9.98
C GLU A 7 -20.01 16.00 -9.56
N CYS A 8 -19.00 15.83 -8.70
CA CYS A 8 -18.67 14.51 -8.15
C CYS A 8 -19.84 13.93 -7.34
N GLN A 9 -20.59 14.76 -6.59
CA GLN A 9 -21.77 14.31 -5.85
C GLN A 9 -22.90 13.85 -6.78
N GLN A 10 -23.07 14.44 -7.95
CA GLN A 10 -24.02 13.99 -8.97
C GLN A 10 -23.68 12.60 -9.53
N LEU A 11 -22.40 12.19 -9.47
CA LEU A 11 -21.94 10.87 -9.89
C LEU A 11 -22.14 9.80 -8.80
N ARG A 12 -22.63 10.13 -7.62
CA ARG A 12 -22.73 9.25 -6.44
C ARG A 12 -23.28 7.85 -6.78
N ASP A 13 -24.44 7.79 -7.40
CA ASP A 13 -25.11 6.50 -7.66
C ASP A 13 -24.32 5.66 -8.68
N GLU A 14 -23.70 6.32 -9.66
CA GLU A 14 -22.81 5.68 -10.62
C GLU A 14 -21.54 5.14 -9.95
N LEU A 15 -20.91 5.93 -9.08
CA LEU A 15 -19.71 5.51 -8.33
C LEU A 15 -20.02 4.33 -7.40
N ILE A 16 -21.15 4.38 -6.69
CA ILE A 16 -21.58 3.25 -5.84
C ILE A 16 -21.81 1.99 -6.69
N ALA A 17 -22.46 2.11 -7.83
CA ALA A 17 -22.70 0.98 -8.73
C ALA A 17 -21.39 0.39 -9.24
N LEU A 18 -20.43 1.24 -9.62
CA LEU A 18 -19.12 0.86 -10.12
C LEU A 18 -18.27 0.18 -9.03
N ARG A 19 -18.20 0.75 -7.83
CA ARG A 19 -17.53 0.14 -6.67
C ARG A 19 -18.06 -1.25 -6.41
N ARG A 20 -19.39 -1.41 -6.38
CA ARG A 20 -20.06 -2.68 -6.14
C ARG A 20 -19.84 -3.70 -7.25
N GLU A 21 -19.63 -3.25 -8.48
CA GLU A 21 -19.23 -4.11 -9.61
C GLU A 21 -17.84 -4.70 -9.37
N PHE A 22 -16.84 -3.89 -9.02
CA PHE A 22 -15.51 -4.36 -8.64
C PHE A 22 -15.55 -5.27 -7.41
N HIS A 23 -16.29 -4.90 -6.38
CA HIS A 23 -16.40 -5.67 -5.15
C HIS A 23 -16.93 -7.09 -5.37
N ARG A 24 -17.88 -7.28 -6.32
CA ARG A 24 -18.41 -8.59 -6.68
C ARG A 24 -17.42 -9.49 -7.40
N ALA A 25 -16.45 -8.94 -8.08
CA ALA A 25 -15.50 -9.66 -8.94
C ALA A 25 -14.04 -9.36 -8.55
N PRO A 26 -13.64 -9.65 -7.29
CA PRO A 26 -12.28 -9.40 -6.84
C PRO A 26 -11.28 -10.33 -7.51
N GLU A 27 -10.11 -9.79 -7.84
CA GLU A 27 -8.99 -10.51 -8.45
C GLU A 27 -7.71 -10.26 -7.63
N LEU A 28 -6.89 -11.30 -7.47
CA LEU A 28 -5.64 -11.20 -6.72
C LEU A 28 -4.56 -10.49 -7.54
N GLY A 29 -3.55 -9.99 -6.84
CA GLY A 29 -2.40 -9.32 -7.42
C GLY A 29 -1.77 -10.10 -8.59
N LEU A 30 -1.44 -9.40 -9.68
CA LEU A 30 -0.97 -9.89 -10.98
C LEU A 30 -2.00 -10.70 -11.80
N HIS A 31 -3.25 -10.76 -11.33
CA HIS A 31 -4.34 -11.49 -12.01
C HIS A 31 -5.59 -10.62 -12.23
N GLU A 32 -5.48 -9.30 -12.13
CA GLU A 32 -6.57 -8.31 -12.19
C GLU A 32 -7.05 -8.04 -13.63
N TYR A 33 -7.20 -9.09 -14.45
CA TYR A 33 -7.47 -8.98 -15.89
C TYR A 33 -8.83 -8.35 -16.18
N HIS A 34 -9.88 -8.74 -15.46
CA HIS A 34 -11.24 -8.20 -15.63
C HIS A 34 -11.35 -6.80 -15.05
N THR A 35 -10.71 -6.54 -13.92
CA THR A 35 -10.61 -5.22 -13.30
C THR A 35 -9.94 -4.24 -14.23
N ALA A 36 -8.77 -4.60 -14.79
CA ALA A 36 -8.05 -3.78 -15.75
C ALA A 36 -8.88 -3.51 -17.03
N ALA A 37 -9.50 -4.54 -17.60
CA ALA A 37 -10.37 -4.37 -18.76
C ALA A 37 -11.62 -3.51 -18.46
N ARG A 38 -12.10 -3.52 -17.22
CA ARG A 38 -13.21 -2.67 -16.77
C ARG A 38 -12.79 -1.21 -16.65
N ILE A 39 -11.58 -0.96 -16.14
CA ILE A 39 -10.96 0.37 -16.06
C ILE A 39 -10.77 0.95 -17.46
N GLU A 40 -10.20 0.19 -18.40
CA GLU A 40 -10.01 0.60 -19.78
C GLU A 40 -11.34 1.08 -20.41
N ARG A 41 -12.43 0.33 -20.23
CA ARG A 41 -13.75 0.73 -20.71
C ARG A 41 -14.25 2.05 -20.12
N GLU A 42 -13.95 2.35 -18.86
CA GLU A 42 -14.34 3.65 -18.27
C GLU A 42 -13.46 4.79 -18.82
N LEU A 43 -12.16 4.56 -19.03
CA LEU A 43 -11.29 5.55 -19.67
C LEU A 43 -11.70 5.81 -21.11
N ASP A 44 -12.10 4.79 -21.88
CA ASP A 44 -12.66 4.93 -23.24
C ASP A 44 -13.92 5.80 -23.25
N ARG A 45 -14.86 5.59 -22.31
CA ARG A 45 -16.06 6.39 -22.16
C ARG A 45 -15.78 7.86 -21.89
N CYS A 46 -14.67 8.13 -21.20
CA CYS A 46 -14.18 9.48 -20.93
C CYS A 46 -13.32 10.06 -22.08
N GLY A 47 -13.04 9.27 -23.12
CA GLY A 47 -12.15 9.65 -24.21
C GLY A 47 -10.73 9.91 -23.74
N ILE A 48 -10.25 9.15 -22.74
CA ILE A 48 -8.91 9.24 -22.18
C ILE A 48 -8.04 8.14 -22.83
N PRO A 49 -7.02 8.50 -23.61
CA PRO A 49 -6.03 7.55 -24.09
C PRO A 49 -5.40 6.80 -22.94
N HIS A 50 -5.19 5.51 -23.11
CA HIS A 50 -4.61 4.66 -22.07
C HIS A 50 -3.75 3.56 -22.67
N GLU A 51 -2.90 2.98 -21.84
CA GLU A 51 -2.04 1.83 -22.16
C GLU A 51 -1.96 0.85 -21.00
N ARG A 52 -1.55 -0.38 -21.28
CA ARG A 52 -1.17 -1.34 -20.24
C ARG A 52 0.33 -1.35 -20.03
N VAL A 53 0.73 -1.43 -18.76
CA VAL A 53 2.09 -1.71 -18.34
C VAL A 53 2.10 -3.11 -17.74
N GLY A 54 2.79 -4.04 -18.39
CA GLY A 54 2.64 -5.46 -18.10
C GLY A 54 1.24 -5.97 -18.50
N GLU A 55 0.65 -6.86 -17.71
CA GLU A 55 -0.61 -7.52 -18.06
C GLU A 55 -1.85 -6.84 -17.46
N THR A 56 -1.73 -6.24 -16.27
CA THR A 56 -2.88 -5.78 -15.49
C THR A 56 -2.83 -4.32 -15.04
N ALA A 57 -1.67 -3.65 -15.05
CA ALA A 57 -1.63 -2.21 -14.78
C ALA A 57 -2.22 -1.42 -15.95
N VAL A 58 -3.05 -0.40 -15.63
CA VAL A 58 -3.63 0.50 -16.64
C VAL A 58 -3.19 1.92 -16.35
N VAL A 59 -2.73 2.63 -17.38
CA VAL A 59 -2.29 4.02 -17.28
C VAL A 59 -3.10 4.89 -18.23
N GLY A 60 -3.87 5.83 -17.68
CA GLY A 60 -4.62 6.81 -18.45
C GLY A 60 -3.86 8.13 -18.60
N HIS A 61 -3.93 8.76 -19.79
CA HIS A 61 -3.24 10.00 -20.14
C HIS A 61 -4.23 11.10 -20.51
N LEU A 62 -4.47 12.04 -19.63
CA LEU A 62 -5.37 13.15 -19.86
C LEU A 62 -4.60 14.44 -20.05
N THR A 63 -4.49 14.90 -21.30
CA THR A 63 -3.91 16.20 -21.63
C THR A 63 -4.96 17.30 -21.57
N GLY A 64 -4.68 18.36 -20.82
CA GLY A 64 -5.49 19.57 -20.78
C GLY A 64 -5.22 20.46 -21.99
N ASN A 65 -6.24 21.27 -22.37
CA ASN A 65 -6.16 22.20 -23.48
C ASN A 65 -6.13 23.68 -23.02
N GLY A 66 -6.16 23.91 -21.71
CA GLY A 66 -6.14 25.23 -21.08
C GLY A 66 -4.73 25.76 -20.82
N ASN A 67 -4.65 26.74 -19.93
CA ASN A 67 -3.39 27.28 -19.45
C ASN A 67 -2.76 26.36 -18.40
N GLY A 68 -1.44 26.48 -18.23
CA GLY A 68 -0.68 25.67 -17.29
C GLY A 68 0.23 24.68 -18.01
N SER A 69 1.00 23.95 -17.25
CA SER A 69 1.94 22.94 -17.76
C SER A 69 2.35 22.00 -16.64
N GLY A 70 2.94 20.87 -17.01
CA GLY A 70 3.47 19.90 -16.08
C GLY A 70 2.72 18.58 -16.13
N LEU A 71 3.12 17.69 -15.24
CA LEU A 71 2.56 16.36 -15.09
C LEU A 71 2.22 16.10 -13.62
N VAL A 72 0.99 15.70 -13.36
CA VAL A 72 0.53 15.19 -12.06
C VAL A 72 0.13 13.74 -12.21
N VAL A 73 0.64 12.91 -11.32
CA VAL A 73 0.31 11.48 -11.27
C VAL A 73 -0.66 11.23 -10.12
N LEU A 74 -1.77 10.58 -10.41
CA LEU A 74 -2.77 10.12 -9.45
C LEU A 74 -2.78 8.59 -9.46
N ARG A 75 -2.72 7.95 -8.29
CA ARG A 75 -2.64 6.49 -8.16
C ARG A 75 -3.80 5.90 -7.36
N ALA A 76 -4.34 4.81 -7.85
CA ALA A 76 -5.14 3.86 -7.09
C ALA A 76 -4.62 2.44 -7.32
N ASP A 77 -4.57 1.64 -6.27
CA ASP A 77 -4.40 0.20 -6.33
C ASP A 77 -5.68 -0.49 -6.78
N ILE A 78 -5.58 -1.73 -7.32
CA ILE A 78 -6.73 -2.41 -7.94
C ILE A 78 -6.89 -3.87 -7.53
N ASP A 79 -5.95 -4.46 -6.80
CA ASP A 79 -5.95 -5.87 -6.41
C ASP A 79 -6.82 -6.15 -5.19
N ALA A 80 -7.10 -7.42 -4.96
CA ALA A 80 -7.89 -7.94 -3.85
C ALA A 80 -7.10 -8.96 -3.04
N LEU A 81 -7.67 -9.40 -1.93
CA LEU A 81 -7.06 -10.31 -0.96
C LEU A 81 -7.67 -11.73 -1.01
N PRO A 82 -6.89 -12.77 -0.67
CA PRO A 82 -7.38 -14.14 -0.53
C PRO A 82 -8.13 -14.33 0.81
N ILE A 83 -9.21 -13.57 0.99
CA ILE A 83 -10.04 -13.54 2.20
C ILE A 83 -11.47 -13.91 1.84
N GLN A 84 -12.07 -14.85 2.59
CA GLN A 84 -13.47 -15.18 2.43
C GLN A 84 -14.35 -14.08 3.02
N GLU A 85 -15.16 -13.44 2.18
CA GLU A 85 -16.13 -12.45 2.65
C GLU A 85 -17.25 -13.10 3.46
N THR A 86 -17.60 -12.45 4.57
CA THR A 86 -18.65 -12.88 5.50
C THR A 86 -19.84 -11.91 5.57
N ASN A 87 -19.76 -10.77 4.87
CA ASN A 87 -20.86 -9.80 4.83
C ASN A 87 -22.12 -10.37 4.19
N ASP A 88 -23.29 -9.96 4.72
CA ASP A 88 -24.60 -10.22 4.10
C ASP A 88 -25.08 -8.96 3.37
N VAL A 89 -24.48 -8.69 2.23
CA VAL A 89 -24.77 -7.54 1.38
C VAL A 89 -25.06 -7.95 -0.06
N PRO A 90 -25.92 -7.22 -0.80
CA PRO A 90 -26.31 -7.60 -2.16
C PRO A 90 -25.16 -7.49 -3.18
N TYR A 91 -24.05 -6.85 -2.82
CA TYR A 91 -22.84 -6.71 -3.64
C TYR A 91 -21.67 -7.57 -3.15
N ARG A 92 -21.91 -8.55 -2.29
CA ARG A 92 -20.92 -9.50 -1.80
C ARG A 92 -20.13 -10.12 -2.95
N SER A 93 -18.86 -10.39 -2.70
CA SER A 93 -17.96 -11.11 -3.61
C SER A 93 -18.62 -12.39 -4.14
N GLN A 94 -18.55 -12.57 -5.45
CA GLN A 94 -19.00 -13.79 -6.16
C GLN A 94 -17.84 -14.76 -6.40
N THR A 95 -16.63 -14.41 -5.99
CA THR A 95 -15.43 -15.23 -6.09
C THR A 95 -15.12 -15.84 -4.73
N PRO A 96 -15.37 -17.15 -4.51
CA PRO A 96 -15.11 -17.79 -3.23
C PRO A 96 -13.65 -17.62 -2.78
N GLY A 97 -13.46 -17.25 -1.51
CA GLY A 97 -12.13 -17.07 -0.93
C GLY A 97 -11.40 -15.79 -1.33
N MET A 98 -12.06 -14.87 -2.04
CA MET A 98 -11.47 -13.59 -2.43
C MET A 98 -12.40 -12.42 -2.08
N MET A 99 -11.82 -11.28 -1.68
CA MET A 99 -12.57 -10.08 -1.30
C MET A 99 -11.70 -8.83 -1.44
N HIS A 100 -12.30 -7.70 -1.84
CA HIS A 100 -11.69 -6.38 -1.64
C HIS A 100 -11.78 -5.98 -0.16
N ALA A 101 -10.96 -6.62 0.67
CA ALA A 101 -10.94 -6.39 2.12
C ALA A 101 -10.00 -5.24 2.56
N CYS A 102 -9.39 -4.53 1.59
CA CYS A 102 -8.58 -3.32 1.83
C CYS A 102 -9.19 -2.05 1.23
N GLY A 103 -10.26 -2.16 0.42
CA GLY A 103 -10.96 -1.02 -0.15
C GLY A 103 -10.43 -0.55 -1.50
N HIS A 104 -9.60 -1.35 -2.19
CA HIS A 104 -9.03 -1.00 -3.49
C HIS A 104 -10.10 -0.83 -4.58
N ASP A 105 -11.25 -1.47 -4.46
CA ASP A 105 -12.44 -1.22 -5.26
C ASP A 105 -12.95 0.23 -5.12
N ALA A 106 -12.87 0.80 -3.92
CA ALA A 106 -13.21 2.20 -3.66
C ALA A 106 -12.13 3.15 -4.18
N HIS A 107 -10.84 2.82 -4.02
CA HIS A 107 -9.72 3.63 -4.54
C HIS A 107 -9.81 3.74 -6.07
N THR A 108 -9.96 2.60 -6.76
CA THR A 108 -10.19 2.51 -8.21
C THR A 108 -11.38 3.37 -8.64
N THR A 109 -12.49 3.26 -7.92
CA THR A 109 -13.73 3.99 -8.21
C THR A 109 -13.55 5.50 -8.02
N CYS A 110 -12.89 5.94 -6.95
CA CYS A 110 -12.61 7.36 -6.72
C CYS A 110 -11.74 7.93 -7.84
N LEU A 111 -10.71 7.19 -8.29
CA LEU A 111 -9.83 7.65 -9.35
C LEU A 111 -10.54 7.69 -10.71
N LEU A 112 -11.40 6.73 -11.03
CA LEU A 112 -12.25 6.75 -12.24
C LEU A 112 -13.25 7.91 -12.21
N GLY A 113 -13.84 8.20 -11.03
CA GLY A 113 -14.69 9.38 -10.84
C GLY A 113 -13.95 10.69 -11.12
N ALA A 114 -12.72 10.81 -10.62
CA ALA A 114 -11.84 11.95 -10.92
C ALA A 114 -11.50 12.05 -12.41
N ALA A 115 -11.17 10.93 -13.07
CA ALA A 115 -10.88 10.87 -14.49
C ALA A 115 -12.08 11.37 -15.32
N LYS A 116 -13.30 10.95 -14.97
CA LYS A 116 -14.53 11.38 -15.62
C LYS A 116 -14.76 12.88 -15.50
N VAL A 117 -14.64 13.44 -14.30
CA VAL A 117 -14.81 14.88 -14.08
C VAL A 117 -13.72 15.67 -14.78
N LEU A 118 -12.44 15.29 -14.62
CA LEU A 118 -11.32 15.98 -15.27
C LEU A 118 -11.41 15.93 -16.80
N SER A 119 -11.96 14.87 -17.38
CA SER A 119 -12.16 14.78 -18.84
C SER A 119 -13.15 15.82 -19.37
N ALA A 120 -14.14 16.22 -18.58
CA ALA A 120 -15.06 17.30 -18.91
C ALA A 120 -14.43 18.70 -18.73
N HIS A 121 -13.39 18.80 -17.91
CA HIS A 121 -12.70 20.05 -17.57
C HIS A 121 -11.36 20.26 -18.31
N ARG A 122 -11.13 19.58 -19.44
CA ARG A 122 -9.87 19.70 -20.21
C ARG A 122 -9.50 21.13 -20.61
N ALA A 123 -10.48 22.02 -20.72
CA ALA A 123 -10.24 23.42 -21.05
C ALA A 123 -9.75 24.27 -19.87
N ASP A 124 -9.88 23.77 -18.66
CA ASP A 124 -9.60 24.49 -17.42
C ASP A 124 -8.16 24.32 -16.92
N PHE A 125 -7.38 23.43 -17.52
CA PHE A 125 -5.98 23.20 -17.16
C PHE A 125 -5.11 22.91 -18.40
N GLY A 126 -3.81 23.16 -18.27
CA GLY A 126 -2.79 22.72 -19.23
C GLY A 126 -1.91 21.64 -18.63
N GLY A 127 -1.09 20.98 -19.46
CA GLY A 127 -0.27 19.87 -19.02
C GLY A 127 -1.01 18.51 -19.02
N GLU A 128 -0.58 17.58 -18.21
CA GLU A 128 -1.07 16.19 -18.20
C GLU A 128 -1.46 15.74 -16.79
N VAL A 129 -2.60 15.04 -16.68
CA VAL A 129 -2.94 14.21 -15.54
C VAL A 129 -2.76 12.75 -15.96
N ARG A 130 -1.90 12.02 -15.25
CA ARG A 130 -1.67 10.60 -15.48
C ARG A 130 -2.34 9.80 -14.38
N PHE A 131 -3.23 8.88 -14.76
CA PHE A 131 -3.97 8.01 -13.85
C PHE A 131 -3.30 6.65 -13.81
N LEU A 132 -2.71 6.26 -12.67
CA LEU A 132 -2.12 4.95 -12.48
C LEU A 132 -3.10 4.04 -11.73
N PHE A 133 -3.62 3.04 -12.41
CA PHE A 133 -4.37 1.94 -11.81
C PHE A 133 -3.39 0.78 -11.61
N GLN A 134 -2.89 0.68 -10.39
CA GLN A 134 -1.75 -0.16 -10.05
C GLN A 134 -2.20 -1.53 -9.52
N PRO A 135 -1.76 -2.66 -10.12
CA PRO A 135 -1.99 -4.00 -9.59
C PRO A 135 -1.06 -4.32 -8.43
N ALA A 136 -1.30 -5.45 -7.77
CA ALA A 136 -0.36 -6.17 -6.91
C ALA A 136 0.23 -5.34 -5.75
N GLU A 137 -0.54 -4.42 -5.16
CA GLU A 137 -0.13 -3.65 -3.97
C GLU A 137 0.07 -4.60 -2.77
N GLU A 138 -0.88 -5.52 -2.56
CA GLU A 138 -0.93 -6.43 -1.42
C GLU A 138 0.24 -7.43 -1.34
N ILE A 139 1.02 -7.51 -2.42
CA ILE A 139 2.24 -8.30 -2.49
C ILE A 139 3.50 -7.46 -2.80
N GLY A 140 3.38 -6.12 -2.82
CA GLY A 140 4.49 -5.18 -3.01
C GLY A 140 5.15 -5.24 -4.40
N GLN A 141 4.42 -5.66 -5.45
CA GLN A 141 4.99 -5.90 -6.79
C GLN A 141 4.43 -4.99 -7.87
N GLY A 142 3.56 -4.03 -7.54
CA GLY A 142 2.88 -3.20 -8.53
C GLY A 142 3.60 -1.90 -8.90
N ALA A 143 4.18 -1.20 -7.94
CA ALA A 143 4.74 0.14 -8.16
C ALA A 143 6.02 0.12 -9.01
N ARG A 144 6.97 -0.77 -8.71
CA ARG A 144 8.28 -0.81 -9.39
C ARG A 144 8.21 -1.03 -10.90
N PRO A 145 7.36 -1.93 -11.45
CA PRO A 145 7.17 -2.05 -12.89
C PRO A 145 6.68 -0.77 -13.57
N LEU A 146 5.76 -0.02 -12.94
CA LEU A 146 5.27 1.27 -13.44
C LEU A 146 6.37 2.34 -13.44
N ILE A 147 7.21 2.37 -12.41
CA ILE A 147 8.39 3.25 -12.33
C ILE A 147 9.37 2.88 -13.45
N ALA A 148 9.70 1.60 -13.60
CA ALA A 148 10.63 1.13 -14.62
C ALA A 148 10.14 1.40 -16.05
N ALA A 149 8.83 1.45 -16.27
CA ALA A 149 8.21 1.84 -17.54
C ALA A 149 8.19 3.37 -17.78
N GLY A 150 8.74 4.19 -16.86
CA GLY A 150 8.82 5.64 -17.00
C GLY A 150 7.50 6.36 -16.70
N MET A 151 6.57 5.72 -16.00
CA MET A 151 5.25 6.33 -15.75
C MET A 151 5.28 7.54 -14.79
N LEU A 152 6.43 7.80 -14.15
CA LEU A 152 6.66 8.99 -13.34
C LEU A 152 7.60 10.02 -13.99
N ASP A 153 8.10 9.75 -15.19
CA ASP A 153 9.06 10.63 -15.85
C ASP A 153 8.44 12.02 -16.11
N GLY A 154 9.09 13.05 -15.54
CA GLY A 154 8.62 14.43 -15.63
C GLY A 154 7.49 14.78 -14.64
N ALA A 155 7.06 13.88 -13.79
CA ALA A 155 6.02 14.15 -12.80
C ALA A 155 6.47 15.19 -11.76
N GLN A 156 5.66 16.24 -11.60
CA GLN A 156 5.87 17.27 -10.57
C GLN A 156 5.36 16.81 -9.21
N ARG A 157 4.30 16.00 -9.20
CA ARG A 157 3.63 15.47 -8.01
C ARG A 157 3.09 14.07 -8.29
N VAL A 158 3.09 13.24 -7.24
CA VAL A 158 2.30 12.01 -7.17
C VAL A 158 1.37 12.06 -5.96
N PHE A 159 0.12 11.64 -6.14
CA PHE A 159 -0.87 11.61 -5.08
C PHE A 159 -1.63 10.29 -5.08
N GLY A 160 -1.73 9.69 -3.89
CA GLY A 160 -2.51 8.48 -3.61
C GLY A 160 -3.49 8.69 -2.46
N LEU A 161 -4.59 7.95 -2.50
CA LEU A 161 -5.64 8.01 -1.49
C LEU A 161 -6.02 6.59 -1.07
N HIS A 162 -6.05 6.33 0.23
CA HIS A 162 -6.49 5.06 0.80
C HIS A 162 -7.72 5.25 1.69
N THR A 163 -8.63 4.31 1.74
CA THR A 163 -9.75 4.29 2.67
C THR A 163 -9.26 4.03 4.11
N ALA A 164 -9.94 4.62 5.09
CA ALA A 164 -9.57 4.48 6.50
C ALA A 164 -10.80 4.27 7.38
N SER A 165 -10.94 3.05 7.89
CA SER A 165 -12.02 2.67 8.81
C SER A 165 -11.81 3.18 10.26
N ASP A 166 -10.66 3.79 10.55
CA ASP A 166 -10.32 4.44 11.82
C ASP A 166 -10.55 5.96 11.80
N LEU A 167 -10.92 6.52 10.64
CA LEU A 167 -11.26 7.95 10.48
C LEU A 167 -12.76 8.13 10.21
N PRO A 168 -13.38 9.17 10.79
CA PRO A 168 -14.78 9.47 10.50
C PRO A 168 -15.05 9.64 9.02
N ALA A 169 -16.17 9.09 8.54
CA ALA A 169 -16.59 9.20 7.14
C ALA A 169 -16.63 10.66 6.68
N GLY A 170 -16.00 10.93 5.54
CA GLY A 170 -15.90 12.28 4.98
C GLY A 170 -14.81 13.17 5.57
N THR A 171 -13.89 12.62 6.35
CA THR A 171 -12.67 13.30 6.82
C THR A 171 -11.47 12.85 6.00
N VAL A 172 -10.50 13.72 5.76
CA VAL A 172 -9.23 13.36 5.10
C VAL A 172 -8.09 13.42 6.12
N GLY A 173 -7.41 12.29 6.30
CA GLY A 173 -6.17 12.21 7.05
C GLY A 173 -4.98 12.45 6.13
N VAL A 174 -4.19 13.50 6.39
CA VAL A 174 -2.93 13.75 5.69
C VAL A 174 -1.88 14.22 6.69
N LYS A 175 -0.73 13.55 6.70
CA LYS A 175 0.32 13.79 7.70
C LYS A 175 1.67 13.93 7.00
N PRO A 176 2.42 15.02 7.24
CA PRO A 176 3.78 15.16 6.74
C PRO A 176 4.75 14.20 7.45
N GLY A 177 5.79 13.81 6.74
CA GLY A 177 6.82 12.91 7.26
C GLY A 177 6.38 11.44 7.26
N ALA A 178 6.94 10.65 8.17
CA ALA A 178 6.67 9.22 8.28
C ALA A 178 5.17 8.93 8.45
N ASN A 179 4.65 8.01 7.64
CA ASN A 179 3.23 7.64 7.58
C ASN A 179 3.05 6.13 7.76
N ASN A 180 3.54 5.31 6.80
CA ASN A 180 3.49 3.86 6.86
C ASN A 180 4.89 3.28 7.02
N ALA A 181 4.98 2.14 7.70
CA ALA A 181 6.23 1.44 7.86
C ALA A 181 6.76 0.87 6.54
N GLY A 182 8.08 0.84 6.40
CA GLY A 182 8.72 -0.09 5.51
C GLY A 182 8.54 -1.52 6.02
N VAL A 183 8.43 -2.45 5.10
CA VAL A 183 8.20 -3.87 5.36
C VAL A 183 9.21 -4.69 4.61
N ASP A 184 10.00 -5.48 5.34
CA ASP A 184 10.83 -6.52 4.76
C ASP A 184 10.37 -7.89 5.27
N HIS A 185 10.44 -8.89 4.43
CA HIS A 185 10.38 -10.29 4.78
C HIS A 185 11.79 -10.87 4.75
N PHE A 186 12.14 -11.71 5.71
CA PHE A 186 13.41 -12.41 5.72
C PHE A 186 13.25 -13.90 5.95
N ILE A 187 14.13 -14.68 5.32
CA ILE A 187 14.27 -16.13 5.54
C ILE A 187 15.71 -16.38 5.96
N ILE A 188 15.90 -16.99 7.12
CA ILE A 188 17.23 -17.40 7.61
C ILE A 188 17.30 -18.93 7.52
N ARG A 189 18.22 -19.42 6.70
CA ARG A 189 18.53 -20.85 6.55
C ARG A 189 19.78 -21.18 7.35
N ILE A 190 19.66 -22.08 8.30
CA ILE A 190 20.76 -22.50 9.21
C ILE A 190 21.18 -23.91 8.82
N HIS A 191 22.48 -24.08 8.67
CA HIS A 191 23.13 -25.34 8.33
C HIS A 191 24.00 -25.81 9.49
N GLY A 192 23.67 -26.96 9.99
CA GLY A 192 24.38 -27.68 11.01
C GLY A 192 24.92 -29.01 10.50
N LYS A 193 24.97 -30.00 11.41
CA LYS A 193 25.45 -31.36 11.10
C LYS A 193 24.69 -32.38 11.96
N SER A 194 24.08 -33.38 11.33
CA SER A 194 23.35 -34.42 12.05
C SER A 194 24.27 -35.30 12.88
N ALA A 195 23.77 -35.75 14.03
CA ALA A 195 24.38 -36.74 14.90
C ALA A 195 23.30 -37.44 15.73
N HIS A 196 23.66 -38.52 16.43
CA HIS A 196 22.76 -39.11 17.41
C HIS A 196 22.61 -38.16 18.61
N VAL A 197 21.41 -37.94 19.12
CA VAL A 197 21.15 -36.99 20.22
C VAL A 197 21.91 -37.32 21.51
N SER A 198 22.31 -38.59 21.71
CA SER A 198 23.15 -39.01 22.85
C SER A 198 24.64 -38.66 22.70
N THR A 199 25.07 -38.22 21.50
CA THR A 199 26.44 -37.80 21.19
C THR A 199 26.46 -36.47 20.47
N PRO A 200 25.86 -35.41 21.07
CA PRO A 200 25.62 -34.12 20.37
C PRO A 200 26.92 -33.41 19.97
N GLN A 201 28.02 -33.68 20.66
CA GLN A 201 29.35 -33.13 20.35
C GLN A 201 29.93 -33.59 19.02
N LEU A 202 29.33 -34.58 18.35
CA LEU A 202 29.70 -35.05 17.00
C LEU A 202 28.90 -34.37 15.91
N GLY A 203 27.87 -33.62 16.27
CA GLY A 203 27.01 -32.84 15.40
C GLY A 203 27.15 -31.34 15.61
N VAL A 204 26.31 -30.59 14.85
CA VAL A 204 26.08 -29.15 15.02
C VAL A 204 24.56 -28.94 14.96
N ASP A 205 23.97 -28.50 16.05
CA ASP A 205 22.52 -28.49 16.23
C ASP A 205 21.89 -27.21 15.68
N ALA A 206 21.34 -27.29 14.44
CA ALA A 206 20.65 -26.17 13.79
C ALA A 206 19.39 -25.75 14.55
N LEU A 207 18.69 -26.65 15.26
CA LEU A 207 17.52 -26.30 16.07
C LEU A 207 17.92 -25.45 17.27
N TYR A 208 19.02 -25.78 17.94
CA TYR A 208 19.53 -24.98 19.04
C TYR A 208 19.97 -23.60 18.57
N ILE A 209 20.75 -23.53 17.48
CA ILE A 209 21.17 -22.28 16.86
C ILE A 209 19.95 -21.39 16.51
N ALA A 210 18.92 -21.96 15.88
CA ALA A 210 17.70 -21.24 15.54
C ALA A 210 16.97 -20.68 16.76
N SER A 211 16.92 -21.47 17.84
CA SER A 211 16.28 -21.05 19.10
C SER A 211 17.00 -19.86 19.75
N GLU A 212 18.33 -19.89 19.81
CA GLU A 212 19.16 -18.79 20.29
C GLU A 212 18.98 -17.55 19.40
N LEU A 213 18.91 -17.75 18.08
CA LEU A 213 18.74 -16.63 17.13
C LEU A 213 17.39 -15.95 17.31
N VAL A 214 16.29 -16.69 17.53
CA VAL A 214 14.96 -16.09 17.80
C VAL A 214 15.03 -15.16 19.01
N VAL A 215 15.71 -15.57 20.08
CA VAL A 215 15.89 -14.74 21.29
C VAL A 215 16.80 -13.54 21.01
N ALA A 216 17.92 -13.77 20.33
CA ALA A 216 18.89 -12.72 20.03
C ALA A 216 18.34 -11.62 19.13
N LEU A 217 17.50 -11.94 18.15
CA LEU A 217 16.85 -10.97 17.27
C LEU A 217 16.03 -9.95 18.06
N GLN A 218 15.42 -10.30 19.19
CA GLN A 218 14.69 -9.37 20.04
C GLN A 218 15.64 -8.36 20.73
N SER A 219 16.91 -8.71 20.94
CA SER A 219 17.90 -7.80 21.50
C SER A 219 18.27 -6.66 20.55
N ILE A 220 18.14 -6.84 19.25
CA ILE A 220 18.34 -5.79 18.25
C ILE A 220 17.38 -4.63 18.52
N VAL A 221 16.08 -4.93 18.72
CA VAL A 221 15.05 -3.93 19.03
C VAL A 221 15.29 -3.28 20.39
N THR A 222 15.64 -4.08 21.41
CA THR A 222 15.63 -3.61 22.80
C THR A 222 16.98 -3.07 23.28
N ARG A 223 18.11 -3.36 22.61
CA ARG A 223 19.47 -3.04 23.06
C ARG A 223 20.32 -2.35 21.99
N MET A 224 20.00 -2.50 20.71
CA MET A 224 20.81 -2.01 19.60
C MET A 224 20.11 -0.92 18.78
N THR A 225 18.81 -0.70 19.02
CA THR A 225 18.02 0.38 18.39
C THR A 225 17.64 1.42 19.44
N SER A 226 17.58 2.70 19.04
CA SER A 226 17.15 3.78 19.92
C SER A 226 15.71 3.55 20.41
N PRO A 227 15.42 3.72 21.73
CA PRO A 227 14.07 3.53 22.26
C PRO A 227 13.02 4.48 21.70
N VAL A 228 13.41 5.58 21.07
CA VAL A 228 12.50 6.54 20.43
C VAL A 228 12.33 6.27 18.94
N GLU A 229 13.00 5.27 18.42
CA GLU A 229 12.88 4.85 17.02
C GLU A 229 11.98 3.60 16.94
N PRO A 230 10.79 3.74 16.35
CA PRO A 230 9.86 2.62 16.28
C PRO A 230 10.31 1.61 15.22
N VAL A 231 10.76 0.45 15.69
CA VAL A 231 11.08 -0.71 14.84
C VAL A 231 10.45 -1.97 15.42
N LEU A 232 10.22 -2.96 14.56
CA LEU A 232 9.73 -4.28 14.94
C LEU A 232 10.50 -5.35 14.20
N ILE A 233 10.84 -6.43 14.91
CA ILE A 233 11.30 -7.70 14.33
C ILE A 233 10.35 -8.79 14.83
N GLY A 234 9.67 -9.44 13.91
CA GLY A 234 8.77 -10.57 14.21
C GLY A 234 9.24 -11.85 13.53
N VAL A 235 9.41 -12.92 14.28
CA VAL A 235 9.62 -14.27 13.73
C VAL A 235 8.29 -15.01 13.83
N GLY A 236 7.70 -15.33 12.68
CA GLY A 236 6.39 -15.98 12.60
C GLY A 236 6.47 -17.49 12.40
N LYS A 237 7.63 -18.01 11.92
CA LYS A 237 7.77 -19.42 11.58
C LYS A 237 9.16 -19.92 11.88
N LEU A 238 9.25 -21.11 12.49
CA LEU A 238 10.47 -21.85 12.73
C LEU A 238 10.22 -23.33 12.44
N ASN A 239 10.99 -23.91 11.52
CA ASN A 239 10.99 -25.33 11.23
C ASN A 239 12.40 -25.87 11.40
N ALA A 240 12.56 -26.97 12.17
CA ALA A 240 13.86 -27.56 12.43
C ALA A 240 13.76 -29.06 12.73
N GLY A 241 14.81 -29.80 12.34
CA GLY A 241 14.98 -31.22 12.65
C GLY A 241 14.03 -32.15 11.88
N ALA A 242 14.34 -33.44 11.92
CA ALA A 242 13.58 -34.50 11.25
C ALA A 242 13.10 -35.61 12.21
N ALA A 243 13.78 -35.81 13.36
CA ALA A 243 13.45 -36.85 14.31
C ALA A 243 13.82 -36.44 15.74
N TYR A 244 13.06 -36.91 16.74
CA TYR A 244 13.26 -36.58 18.16
C TYR A 244 14.60 -37.04 18.74
N ASN A 245 15.25 -38.00 18.12
CA ASN A 245 16.50 -38.62 18.61
C ASN A 245 17.72 -38.31 17.70
N ALA A 246 17.62 -37.32 16.83
CA ALA A 246 18.72 -36.86 15.98
C ALA A 246 18.94 -35.34 16.19
N VAL A 247 20.21 -34.93 16.22
CA VAL A 247 20.63 -33.53 16.17
C VAL A 247 20.17 -32.94 14.81
N ALA A 248 19.53 -31.79 14.85
CA ALA A 248 18.98 -31.15 13.64
C ALA A 248 20.10 -30.66 12.72
N GLU A 249 20.09 -31.14 11.47
CA GLU A 249 21.05 -30.69 10.44
C GLU A 249 20.67 -29.36 9.83
N THR A 250 19.38 -29.06 9.79
CA THR A 250 18.88 -27.81 9.17
C THR A 250 17.78 -27.18 10.03
N ALA A 251 17.71 -25.85 9.97
CA ALA A 251 16.58 -25.07 10.47
C ALA A 251 16.29 -23.89 9.55
N VAL A 252 15.02 -23.49 9.49
CA VAL A 252 14.57 -22.34 8.70
C VAL A 252 13.69 -21.45 9.58
N LEU A 253 14.09 -20.17 9.72
CA LEU A 253 13.28 -19.12 10.31
C LEU A 253 12.71 -18.23 9.21
N GLU A 254 11.45 -17.84 9.35
CA GLU A 254 10.82 -16.83 8.51
C GLU A 254 10.26 -15.72 9.40
N GLY A 255 10.55 -14.47 9.02
CA GLY A 255 10.17 -13.31 9.82
C GLY A 255 10.01 -12.05 8.99
N THR A 256 9.68 -10.98 9.67
CA THR A 256 9.45 -9.68 9.06
C THR A 256 10.00 -8.57 9.92
N THR A 257 10.37 -7.45 9.28
CA THR A 257 10.74 -6.21 9.97
C THR A 257 9.77 -5.10 9.62
N ARG A 258 9.63 -4.12 10.54
CA ARG A 258 8.94 -2.85 10.32
C ARG A 258 9.84 -1.71 10.78
N MET A 259 9.89 -0.63 9.99
CA MET A 259 10.69 0.55 10.30
C MET A 259 10.11 1.77 9.59
N PHE A 260 10.53 2.99 10.01
CA PHE A 260 10.01 4.24 9.46
C PHE A 260 11.08 5.13 8.81
N SER A 261 12.31 4.61 8.68
CA SER A 261 13.38 5.31 7.98
C SER A 261 14.25 4.35 7.17
N PRO A 262 14.88 4.80 6.07
CA PRO A 262 15.85 4.01 5.32
C PRO A 262 17.07 3.61 6.16
N GLU A 263 17.49 4.46 7.10
CA GLU A 263 18.61 4.22 8.01
C GLU A 263 18.29 3.05 8.95
N SER A 264 17.09 3.02 9.53
CA SER A 264 16.62 1.90 10.36
C SER A 264 16.56 0.61 9.56
N ARG A 265 16.09 0.67 8.30
CA ARG A 265 16.05 -0.50 7.41
C ARG A 265 17.44 -1.08 7.18
N ALA A 266 18.42 -0.22 6.87
CA ALA A 266 19.80 -0.65 6.67
C ALA A 266 20.38 -1.25 7.96
N HIS A 267 20.17 -0.61 9.11
CA HIS A 267 20.62 -1.08 10.42
C HIS A 267 20.04 -2.44 10.77
N LEU A 268 18.73 -2.63 10.60
CA LEU A 268 18.07 -3.91 10.90
C LEU A 268 18.61 -5.03 10.02
N ARG A 269 18.77 -4.80 8.71
CA ARG A 269 19.30 -5.80 7.77
C ARG A 269 20.75 -6.19 8.11
N GLU A 270 21.61 -5.20 8.35
CA GLU A 270 23.00 -5.44 8.73
C GLU A 270 23.09 -6.24 10.02
N THR A 271 22.33 -5.83 11.04
CA THR A 271 22.39 -6.45 12.37
C THR A 271 21.81 -7.86 12.39
N ILE A 272 20.69 -8.10 11.66
CA ILE A 272 20.11 -9.45 11.50
C ILE A 272 21.09 -10.38 10.78
N ASN A 273 21.73 -9.92 9.69
CA ASN A 273 22.72 -10.69 8.96
C ASN A 273 23.92 -11.05 9.87
N ALA A 274 24.43 -10.07 10.63
CA ALA A 274 25.53 -10.28 11.57
C ALA A 274 25.14 -11.26 12.69
N ALA A 275 23.94 -11.13 13.27
CA ALA A 275 23.46 -12.04 14.30
C ALA A 275 23.35 -13.48 13.76
N ALA A 276 22.77 -13.67 12.58
CA ALA A 276 22.65 -14.97 11.94
C ALA A 276 24.03 -15.63 11.72
N ALA A 277 24.98 -14.88 11.19
CA ALA A 277 26.32 -15.39 10.93
C ALA A 277 27.10 -15.71 12.23
N HIS A 278 27.12 -14.79 13.20
CA HIS A 278 27.93 -14.94 14.42
C HIS A 278 27.37 -16.01 15.35
N ILE A 279 26.05 -16.08 15.55
CA ILE A 279 25.43 -17.09 16.42
C ILE A 279 25.60 -18.47 15.80
N SER A 280 25.43 -18.63 14.49
CA SER A 280 25.65 -19.91 13.83
C SER A 280 27.13 -20.35 13.97
N ALA A 281 28.07 -19.45 13.71
CA ALA A 281 29.49 -19.72 13.82
C ALA A 281 29.93 -20.08 15.26
N LEU A 282 29.31 -19.46 16.30
CA LEU A 282 29.58 -19.77 17.71
C LEU A 282 29.39 -21.27 18.02
N TYR A 283 28.40 -21.90 17.39
CA TYR A 283 28.08 -23.31 17.56
C TYR A 283 28.63 -24.22 16.46
N GLY A 284 29.45 -23.65 15.53
CA GLY A 284 30.11 -24.40 14.46
C GLY A 284 29.24 -24.61 13.21
N GLY A 285 28.10 -23.92 13.11
CA GLY A 285 27.22 -23.92 11.94
C GLY A 285 27.42 -22.71 11.02
N THR A 286 26.59 -22.62 9.99
CA THR A 286 26.51 -21.45 9.08
C THR A 286 25.06 -21.03 8.90
N ALA A 287 24.85 -19.79 8.48
CA ALA A 287 23.53 -19.29 8.12
C ALA A 287 23.58 -18.41 6.89
N GLU A 288 22.51 -18.48 6.09
CA GLU A 288 22.25 -17.60 4.93
C GLU A 288 20.96 -16.83 5.20
N VAL A 289 20.93 -15.54 4.85
CA VAL A 289 19.76 -14.68 5.01
C VAL A 289 19.30 -14.19 3.64
N GLU A 290 18.07 -14.54 3.28
CA GLU A 290 17.38 -14.05 2.09
C GLU A 290 16.44 -12.93 2.51
N TRP A 291 16.38 -11.87 1.68
CA TRP A 291 15.50 -10.72 1.91
C TRP A 291 14.54 -10.55 0.75
N ASP A 292 13.27 -10.28 1.06
CA ASP A 292 12.27 -9.86 0.11
C ASP A 292 11.76 -8.46 0.50
N ASP A 293 11.85 -7.53 -0.46
CA ASP A 293 11.54 -6.12 -0.29
C ASP A 293 10.07 -5.86 -0.64
N PHE A 294 9.18 -5.90 0.35
CA PHE A 294 7.77 -5.61 0.11
C PHE A 294 7.55 -4.11 -0.14
N ALA A 295 7.88 -3.25 0.82
CA ALA A 295 7.71 -1.80 0.70
C ALA A 295 8.80 -1.04 1.45
N THR A 296 9.24 0.07 0.87
CA THR A 296 10.09 1.06 1.55
C THR A 296 9.28 1.88 2.58
N PRO A 297 9.89 2.53 3.59
CA PRO A 297 9.15 3.44 4.48
C PRO A 297 8.45 4.56 3.71
N LEU A 298 7.13 4.69 3.89
CA LEU A 298 6.34 5.73 3.25
C LEU A 298 6.50 7.05 4.00
N THR A 299 7.10 8.04 3.35
CA THR A 299 7.35 9.36 3.91
C THR A 299 6.76 10.44 3.01
N ASN A 300 5.72 11.13 3.49
CA ASN A 300 5.05 12.18 2.75
C ASN A 300 5.87 13.48 2.73
N ASP A 301 5.91 14.16 1.57
CA ASP A 301 6.45 15.51 1.44
C ASP A 301 5.56 16.52 2.20
N ALA A 302 6.17 17.35 3.05
CA ALA A 302 5.42 18.29 3.88
C ALA A 302 4.72 19.39 3.06
N GLY A 303 5.33 19.84 1.96
CA GLY A 303 4.75 20.82 1.06
C GLY A 303 3.50 20.28 0.37
N VAL A 304 3.59 19.04 -0.13
CA VAL A 304 2.47 18.34 -0.78
C VAL A 304 1.34 18.05 0.20
N CYS A 305 1.65 17.66 1.44
CA CYS A 305 0.61 17.53 2.48
C CYS A 305 -0.16 18.83 2.69
N GLY A 306 0.55 19.97 2.75
CA GLY A 306 -0.08 21.28 2.86
C GLY A 306 -0.91 21.66 1.61
N GLU A 307 -0.49 21.21 0.41
CA GLU A 307 -1.29 21.36 -0.82
C GLU A 307 -2.60 20.57 -0.71
N VAL A 308 -2.54 19.29 -0.33
CA VAL A 308 -3.71 18.41 -0.14
C VAL A 308 -4.66 18.97 0.92
N GLU A 309 -4.13 19.43 2.06
CA GLU A 309 -4.93 20.03 3.13
C GLU A 309 -5.70 21.27 2.66
N ARG A 310 -5.03 22.18 1.93
CA ARG A 310 -5.70 23.37 1.36
C ARG A 310 -6.82 22.98 0.40
N VAL A 311 -6.57 22.03 -0.48
CA VAL A 311 -7.57 21.54 -1.46
C VAL A 311 -8.76 20.91 -0.75
N ALA A 312 -8.52 20.02 0.21
CA ALA A 312 -9.57 19.37 0.99
C ALA A 312 -10.44 20.42 1.72
N ASN A 313 -9.81 21.40 2.40
CA ASN A 313 -10.51 22.48 3.08
C ASN A 313 -11.33 23.36 2.11
N ALA A 314 -10.81 23.65 0.92
CA ALA A 314 -11.53 24.38 -0.12
C ALA A 314 -12.74 23.61 -0.70
N LEU A 315 -12.70 22.29 -0.66
CA LEU A 315 -13.84 21.40 -0.93
C LEU A 315 -14.81 21.27 0.27
N GLY A 316 -14.51 21.89 1.41
CA GLY A 316 -15.28 21.73 2.64
C GLY A 316 -15.16 20.32 3.25
N ILE A 317 -14.04 19.63 3.02
CA ILE A 317 -13.72 18.33 3.60
C ILE A 317 -12.83 18.57 4.83
N PRO A 318 -13.24 18.16 6.05
CA PRO A 318 -12.41 18.27 7.24
C PRO A 318 -11.10 17.49 7.09
N THR A 319 -9.99 18.05 7.57
CA THR A 319 -8.68 17.39 7.53
C THR A 319 -8.14 17.13 8.93
N THR A 320 -7.29 16.13 9.06
CA THR A 320 -6.53 15.85 10.28
C THR A 320 -5.11 15.39 9.95
N ALA A 321 -4.12 15.96 10.64
CA ALA A 321 -2.74 15.48 10.65
C ALA A 321 -2.47 14.55 11.85
N ASN A 322 -3.43 14.41 12.76
CA ASN A 322 -3.28 13.61 13.98
C ASN A 322 -3.68 12.15 13.74
N ARG A 323 -2.92 11.47 12.85
CA ARG A 323 -3.05 10.04 12.63
C ARG A 323 -1.81 9.33 13.17
N ALA A 324 -2.01 8.19 13.84
CA ALA A 324 -0.90 7.36 14.30
C ALA A 324 -0.08 6.85 13.11
N LEU A 325 1.17 6.51 13.36
CA LEU A 325 1.99 5.78 12.40
C LEU A 325 1.35 4.41 12.14
N SER A 326 1.29 4.01 10.87
CA SER A 326 0.81 2.70 10.47
C SER A 326 1.97 1.71 10.36
N LEU A 327 1.82 0.53 10.95
CA LEU A 327 2.77 -0.58 10.75
C LEU A 327 2.48 -1.38 9.46
N SER A 328 1.43 -1.04 8.73
CA SER A 328 1.18 -1.57 7.39
C SER A 328 2.13 -0.94 6.39
N GLY A 329 2.63 -1.71 5.44
CA GLY A 329 3.35 -1.20 4.28
C GLY A 329 2.38 -0.73 3.20
N ASP A 330 2.90 -0.02 2.20
CA ASP A 330 2.23 0.27 0.94
C ASP A 330 3.32 0.61 -0.09
N ASP A 331 3.31 -0.04 -1.23
CA ASP A 331 4.32 0.15 -2.27
C ASP A 331 4.19 1.50 -3.00
N PHE A 332 3.14 2.32 -2.70
CA PHE A 332 3.10 3.74 -3.06
C PHE A 332 4.35 4.48 -2.60
N ALA A 333 4.99 4.02 -1.54
CA ALA A 333 6.26 4.55 -1.04
C ALA A 333 7.36 4.59 -2.12
N GLU A 334 7.37 3.65 -3.05
CA GLU A 334 8.36 3.60 -4.14
C GLU A 334 8.22 4.81 -5.09
N TYR A 335 7.00 5.33 -5.30
CA TYR A 335 6.79 6.55 -6.09
C TYR A 335 7.33 7.79 -5.39
N LEU A 336 7.27 7.83 -4.05
CA LEU A 336 7.79 8.96 -3.25
C LEU A 336 9.31 9.04 -3.26
N LEU A 337 10.00 7.98 -3.66
CA LEU A 337 11.45 8.01 -3.93
C LEU A 337 11.78 8.70 -5.26
N GLN A 338 10.83 8.78 -6.20
CA GLN A 338 11.03 9.31 -7.55
C GLN A 338 10.59 10.76 -7.67
N THR A 339 9.52 11.17 -6.98
CA THR A 339 8.98 12.52 -7.05
C THR A 339 8.30 12.91 -5.74
N LYS A 340 8.08 14.20 -5.54
CA LYS A 340 7.37 14.72 -4.38
C LYS A 340 5.91 14.28 -4.42
N GLY A 341 5.40 13.80 -3.30
CA GLY A 341 4.04 13.32 -3.23
C GLY A 341 3.50 13.23 -1.81
N ALA A 342 2.24 12.85 -1.73
CA ALA A 342 1.55 12.53 -0.50
C ALA A 342 0.62 11.34 -0.67
N TYR A 343 0.55 10.53 0.35
CA TYR A 343 -0.44 9.49 0.56
C TYR A 343 -1.38 9.95 1.66
N ALA A 344 -2.64 10.12 1.31
CA ALA A 344 -3.68 10.57 2.23
C ALA A 344 -4.70 9.46 2.50
N TYR A 345 -5.51 9.66 3.52
CA TYR A 345 -6.52 8.69 3.96
C TYR A 345 -7.90 9.31 3.90
N LEU A 346 -8.82 8.66 3.19
CA LEU A 346 -10.23 9.01 3.17
C LEU A 346 -10.96 8.24 4.28
N GLY A 347 -11.46 8.95 5.28
CA GLY A 347 -12.25 8.36 6.35
C GLY A 347 -13.54 7.76 5.83
N THR A 348 -13.79 6.51 6.20
CA THR A 348 -14.98 5.74 5.81
C THR A 348 -15.79 5.22 7.00
N ALA A 349 -15.33 5.47 8.24
CA ALA A 349 -16.01 5.03 9.46
C ALA A 349 -17.28 5.82 9.73
N ASN A 350 -18.43 5.17 9.70
CA ASN A 350 -19.71 5.76 10.06
C ASN A 350 -20.32 4.97 11.23
N PRO A 351 -20.36 5.54 12.45
CA PRO A 351 -20.93 4.85 13.61
C PRO A 351 -22.40 4.45 13.45
N LYS A 352 -23.14 5.09 12.52
CA LYS A 352 -24.52 4.70 12.20
C LYS A 352 -24.57 3.47 11.28
N LYS A 353 -23.45 3.07 10.70
CA LYS A 353 -23.21 1.89 9.86
C LYS A 353 -22.02 1.12 10.46
N PRO A 354 -22.17 0.39 11.57
CA PRO A 354 -21.04 -0.16 12.35
C PRO A 354 -20.09 -1.07 11.54
N HIS A 355 -20.56 -1.72 10.50
CA HIS A 355 -19.75 -2.53 9.59
C HIS A 355 -18.65 -1.71 8.88
N THR A 356 -18.83 -0.39 8.73
CA THR A 356 -17.83 0.50 8.12
C THR A 356 -16.70 0.92 9.08
N CYS A 357 -16.80 0.52 10.36
CA CYS A 357 -15.78 0.78 11.38
C CYS A 357 -14.86 -0.44 11.62
N ILE A 358 -14.98 -1.46 10.79
CA ILE A 358 -14.18 -2.68 10.86
C ILE A 358 -12.86 -2.45 10.13
N SER A 359 -11.74 -2.91 10.74
CA SER A 359 -10.42 -2.75 10.14
C SER A 359 -10.28 -3.57 8.85
N ASN A 360 -9.40 -3.10 7.96
CA ASN A 360 -8.99 -3.79 6.74
C ASN A 360 -8.51 -5.23 7.02
N HIS A 361 -8.42 -6.05 5.99
CA HIS A 361 -7.98 -7.45 5.99
C HIS A 361 -8.85 -8.38 6.84
N ARG A 362 -10.15 -8.05 6.95
CA ARG A 362 -11.16 -8.88 7.60
C ARG A 362 -12.28 -9.21 6.64
N GLY A 363 -12.85 -10.41 6.76
CA GLY A 363 -13.94 -10.87 5.89
C GLY A 363 -15.28 -10.11 6.10
N ASP A 364 -15.38 -9.31 7.15
CA ASP A 364 -16.53 -8.47 7.48
C ASP A 364 -16.25 -6.96 7.27
N PHE A 365 -15.13 -6.61 6.63
CA PHE A 365 -14.78 -5.24 6.24
C PHE A 365 -15.77 -4.67 5.22
N ASP A 366 -16.13 -3.39 5.37
CA ASP A 366 -16.85 -2.59 4.36
C ASP A 366 -16.60 -1.10 4.61
N ILE A 367 -17.07 -0.25 3.71
CA ILE A 367 -16.90 1.19 3.76
C ILE A 367 -18.23 1.94 3.74
N ASP A 368 -18.25 3.20 4.17
CA ASP A 368 -19.37 4.08 3.86
C ASP A 368 -19.23 4.63 2.44
N GLU A 369 -19.98 4.07 1.49
CA GLU A 369 -19.96 4.41 0.07
C GLU A 369 -20.33 5.88 -0.23
N GLU A 370 -20.95 6.60 0.74
CA GLU A 370 -21.21 8.04 0.64
C GLU A 370 -19.93 8.87 0.56
N THR A 371 -18.77 8.28 0.84
CA THR A 371 -17.47 8.95 0.78
C THR A 371 -16.83 8.90 -0.60
N LEU A 372 -17.29 8.04 -1.51
CA LEU A 372 -16.72 7.89 -2.86
C LEU A 372 -16.69 9.21 -3.66
N PRO A 373 -17.77 10.03 -3.70
CA PRO A 373 -17.74 11.31 -4.39
C PRO A 373 -16.69 12.28 -3.82
N LEU A 374 -16.41 12.21 -2.51
CA LEU A 374 -15.41 13.07 -1.88
C LEU A 374 -13.99 12.67 -2.27
N GLY A 375 -13.71 11.36 -2.37
CA GLY A 375 -12.43 10.86 -2.87
C GLY A 375 -12.19 11.27 -4.32
N ALA A 376 -13.21 11.14 -5.18
CA ALA A 376 -13.14 11.59 -6.56
C ALA A 376 -12.91 13.11 -6.68
N ALA A 377 -13.62 13.91 -5.88
CA ALA A 377 -13.47 15.36 -5.84
C ALA A 377 -12.07 15.77 -5.36
N LEU A 378 -11.52 15.08 -4.36
CA LEU A 378 -10.18 15.37 -3.84
C LEU A 378 -9.09 15.10 -4.89
N TYR A 379 -9.14 13.95 -5.58
CA TYR A 379 -8.23 13.65 -6.69
C TYR A 379 -8.31 14.71 -7.80
N ALA A 380 -9.53 15.01 -8.27
CA ALA A 380 -9.73 15.95 -9.37
C ALA A 380 -9.28 17.37 -8.98
N ALA A 381 -9.70 17.87 -7.83
CA ALA A 381 -9.33 19.19 -7.36
C ALA A 381 -7.83 19.34 -7.08
N TYR A 382 -7.19 18.28 -6.55
CA TYR A 382 -5.74 18.27 -6.33
C TYR A 382 -4.99 18.40 -7.66
N ALA A 383 -5.33 17.60 -8.66
CA ALA A 383 -4.70 17.70 -9.98
C ALA A 383 -4.84 19.10 -10.59
N LEU A 384 -6.04 19.66 -10.58
CA LEU A 384 -6.29 21.02 -11.08
C LEU A 384 -5.48 22.07 -10.32
N SER A 385 -5.36 21.95 -8.99
CA SER A 385 -4.63 22.92 -8.17
C SER A 385 -3.12 22.92 -8.43
N VAL A 386 -2.56 21.80 -8.87
CA VAL A 386 -1.14 21.69 -9.22
C VAL A 386 -0.87 22.19 -10.63
N LEU A 387 -1.75 21.84 -11.58
CA LEU A 387 -1.59 22.21 -12.99
C LEU A 387 -1.98 23.66 -13.28
N ASP A 388 -2.96 24.22 -12.56
CA ASP A 388 -3.31 25.63 -12.53
C ASP A 388 -3.37 26.19 -11.11
N PRO A 389 -2.28 26.83 -10.61
CA PRO A 389 -2.26 27.42 -9.27
C PRO A 389 -3.32 28.50 -9.02
N GLN A 390 -3.99 29.01 -10.05
CA GLN A 390 -5.09 29.97 -9.89
C GLN A 390 -6.40 29.26 -9.50
N PHE A 391 -6.52 27.98 -9.79
CA PHE A 391 -7.67 27.17 -9.41
C PHE A 391 -7.84 26.99 -7.89
N ALA A 392 -6.75 27.06 -7.15
CA ALA A 392 -6.71 26.92 -5.69
C ALA A 392 -6.97 28.25 -4.92
N LYS A 393 -7.10 29.38 -5.62
CA LYS A 393 -7.43 30.68 -5.05
C LYS A 393 -8.96 30.91 -5.04
#